data_2527723be6ad0d923da0127239ae2959
#
_entry.id   2527723be6ad0d923da0127239ae2959
#
_cell.length_a   1.000
_cell.length_b   1.000
_cell.length_c   1.000
_cell.angle_alpha   90.00
_cell.angle_beta   90.00
_cell.angle_gamma   90.00
#
_symmetry.space_group_name_H-M   'P 1'
#
loop_
_entity.id
_entity.type
_entity.pdbx_description
1 polymer ?
#
loop_
_entity_poly.entity_id
_entity_poly.type
_entity_poly.pdbx_seq_one_letter_code
_entity_poly.pdbx_strand_id
1 'polypeptide(L)'
;NPLAGNGRCGDSAKGLTKVVGEGAVFCNMTDESVYESTLFSLAPDDKLIVCGGDGTLNRFINFVGNRDLGHDVFYCPLGSGNDFAHDLGKTADDEPFDITEYLKNLPTVCVKGNTYRFINGIGYGIDGYCCEVGDKMRGEGKKDINYAGIAIKGLLFHYKPTNAVVTVDGVRHEFKKVWLAPTMNGRFYGGGMMPTPEQVRNGGKLSTMLFHGSGKIKTLAIFPSIFKGEHVKHTDCVTVLEGKTITVEFDSPRALQIDGETVLGVTSYTATAFGANEPAKEAATTAAE
;
A
#
# COMPACT_ATOMS: atom_id res chain seq x y z
N ASN A 1 -12.28 2.85 -12.34
CA ASN A 1 -12.85 3.59 -11.21
C ASN A 1 -13.02 5.08 -11.57
N PRO A 2 -14.25 5.56 -11.87
CA PRO A 2 -14.48 6.95 -12.31
C PRO A 2 -14.08 8.01 -11.27
N LEU A 3 -14.00 7.65 -10.00
CA LEU A 3 -13.63 8.57 -8.91
C LEU A 3 -12.12 8.76 -8.75
N ALA A 4 -11.30 7.90 -9.36
CA ALA A 4 -9.85 8.01 -9.30
C ALA A 4 -9.35 9.27 -10.02
N GLY A 5 -8.13 9.73 -9.68
CA GLY A 5 -7.53 10.91 -10.27
C GLY A 5 -8.37 12.18 -10.10
N ASN A 6 -8.98 12.37 -8.91
CA ASN A 6 -9.89 13.50 -8.60
C ASN A 6 -11.13 13.54 -9.53
N GLY A 7 -11.65 12.35 -9.91
CA GLY A 7 -12.83 12.20 -10.76
C GLY A 7 -12.55 12.30 -12.27
N ARG A 8 -11.28 12.39 -12.70
CA ARG A 8 -10.90 12.48 -14.12
C ARG A 8 -10.69 11.12 -14.80
N CYS A 9 -10.53 10.06 -14.02
CA CYS A 9 -10.23 8.73 -14.56
C CYS A 9 -11.29 8.22 -15.54
N GLY A 10 -12.59 8.50 -15.34
CA GLY A 10 -13.65 8.07 -16.24
C GLY A 10 -13.50 8.65 -17.64
N ASP A 11 -13.18 9.94 -17.75
CA ASP A 11 -13.00 10.60 -19.04
C ASP A 11 -11.68 10.20 -19.72
N SER A 12 -10.60 10.07 -18.92
CA SER A 12 -9.31 9.57 -19.41
C SER A 12 -9.42 8.14 -19.91
N ALA A 13 -10.13 7.26 -19.18
CA ALA A 13 -10.36 5.87 -19.61
C ALA A 13 -11.13 5.79 -20.94
N LYS A 14 -12.17 6.63 -21.12
CA LYS A 14 -12.88 6.71 -22.42
C LYS A 14 -11.96 7.13 -23.56
N GLY A 15 -10.96 7.96 -23.29
CA GLY A 15 -9.93 8.34 -24.26
C GLY A 15 -9.09 7.16 -24.77
N LEU A 16 -8.98 6.07 -23.98
CA LEU A 16 -8.27 4.85 -24.36
C LEU A 16 -8.94 4.07 -25.51
N THR A 17 -10.21 4.35 -25.87
CA THR A 17 -10.85 3.69 -27.02
C THR A 17 -10.04 3.82 -28.31
N LYS A 18 -9.26 4.89 -28.47
CA LYS A 18 -8.34 5.10 -29.58
C LYS A 18 -7.19 4.07 -29.60
N VAL A 19 -6.83 3.52 -28.44
CA VAL A 19 -5.74 2.57 -28.26
C VAL A 19 -6.27 1.13 -28.23
N VAL A 20 -7.38 0.91 -27.50
CA VAL A 20 -7.93 -0.45 -27.27
C VAL A 20 -9.01 -0.85 -28.30
N GLY A 21 -9.48 0.07 -29.13
CA GLY A 21 -10.50 -0.17 -30.17
C GLY A 21 -11.93 0.12 -29.74
N GLU A 22 -12.85 0.15 -30.72
CA GLU A 22 -14.26 0.51 -30.53
C GLU A 22 -15.07 -0.54 -29.76
N GLY A 23 -14.55 -1.77 -29.60
CA GLY A 23 -15.19 -2.85 -28.85
C GLY A 23 -15.04 -2.76 -27.34
N ALA A 24 -14.39 -1.72 -26.80
CA ALA A 24 -14.15 -1.58 -25.37
C ALA A 24 -15.44 -1.38 -24.58
N VAL A 25 -15.66 -2.21 -23.55
CA VAL A 25 -16.77 -2.12 -22.61
C VAL A 25 -16.26 -1.53 -21.31
N PHE A 26 -16.90 -0.44 -20.83
CA PHE A 26 -16.52 0.23 -19.59
C PHE A 26 -17.37 -0.24 -18.41
N CYS A 27 -16.72 -0.83 -17.42
CA CYS A 27 -17.34 -1.28 -16.19
C CYS A 27 -16.98 -0.31 -15.05
N ASN A 28 -17.96 0.10 -14.25
CA ASN A 28 -17.73 0.94 -13.09
C ASN A 28 -17.35 0.10 -11.87
N MET A 29 -16.08 0.09 -11.51
CA MET A 29 -15.53 -0.65 -10.37
C MET A 29 -16.03 -0.16 -8.98
N THR A 30 -16.79 0.92 -8.89
CA THR A 30 -17.41 1.34 -7.63
C THR A 30 -18.74 0.63 -7.35
N ASP A 31 -19.27 -0.08 -8.33
CA ASP A 31 -20.47 -0.92 -8.21
C ASP A 31 -20.04 -2.40 -8.22
N GLU A 32 -19.98 -2.98 -7.04
CA GLU A 32 -19.50 -4.36 -6.86
C GLU A 32 -20.34 -5.40 -7.62
N SER A 33 -21.66 -5.18 -7.74
CA SER A 33 -22.55 -6.12 -8.42
C SER A 33 -22.29 -6.20 -9.93
N VAL A 34 -22.10 -5.04 -10.56
CA VAL A 34 -21.75 -4.94 -11.99
C VAL A 34 -20.32 -5.41 -12.23
N TYR A 35 -19.43 -5.07 -11.33
CA TYR A 35 -18.02 -5.44 -11.39
C TYR A 35 -17.83 -6.95 -11.31
N GLU A 36 -18.47 -7.62 -10.35
CA GLU A 36 -18.39 -9.08 -10.20
C GLU A 36 -18.93 -9.81 -11.44
N SER A 37 -20.13 -9.46 -11.89
CA SER A 37 -20.72 -10.08 -13.08
C SER A 37 -19.86 -9.91 -14.32
N THR A 38 -19.26 -8.73 -14.52
CA THR A 38 -18.39 -8.45 -15.66
C THR A 38 -17.11 -9.29 -15.63
N LEU A 39 -16.43 -9.36 -14.49
CA LEU A 39 -15.16 -10.08 -14.37
C LEU A 39 -15.28 -11.59 -14.66
N PHE A 40 -16.41 -12.19 -14.31
CA PHE A 40 -16.62 -13.63 -14.51
C PHE A 40 -17.44 -13.98 -15.76
N SER A 41 -17.75 -12.99 -16.61
CA SER A 41 -18.42 -13.18 -17.91
C SER A 41 -17.53 -12.85 -19.11
N LEU A 42 -16.23 -12.60 -18.89
CA LEU A 42 -15.28 -12.32 -19.96
C LEU A 42 -15.15 -13.50 -20.92
N ALA A 43 -15.13 -13.22 -22.23
CA ALA A 43 -14.84 -14.25 -23.23
C ALA A 43 -13.33 -14.55 -23.27
N PRO A 44 -12.90 -15.73 -23.74
CA PRO A 44 -11.48 -16.14 -23.70
C PRO A 44 -10.49 -15.17 -24.32
N ASP A 45 -10.90 -14.39 -25.31
CA ASP A 45 -10.07 -13.42 -26.02
C ASP A 45 -10.17 -11.99 -25.44
N ASP A 46 -11.00 -11.78 -24.42
CA ASP A 46 -11.16 -10.47 -23.79
C ASP A 46 -9.93 -10.09 -22.97
N LYS A 47 -9.56 -8.82 -23.03
CA LYS A 47 -8.50 -8.24 -22.20
C LYS A 47 -9.09 -7.39 -21.10
N LEU A 48 -8.64 -7.62 -19.89
CA LEU A 48 -9.07 -6.85 -18.71
C LEU A 48 -8.10 -5.70 -18.45
N ILE A 49 -8.59 -4.47 -18.47
CA ILE A 49 -7.79 -3.27 -18.19
C ILE A 49 -8.31 -2.59 -16.93
N VAL A 50 -7.50 -2.59 -15.89
CA VAL A 50 -7.81 -1.86 -14.63
C VAL A 50 -7.35 -0.41 -14.76
N CYS A 51 -8.30 0.52 -14.79
CA CYS A 51 -8.04 1.95 -14.91
C CYS A 51 -8.22 2.65 -13.56
N GLY A 52 -7.16 3.26 -13.02
CA GLY A 52 -7.22 3.99 -11.75
C GLY A 52 -5.86 4.20 -11.12
N GLY A 53 -5.81 4.55 -9.85
CA GLY A 53 -4.59 4.64 -9.04
C GLY A 53 -4.38 3.42 -8.16
N ASP A 54 -3.39 3.51 -7.25
CA ASP A 54 -3.01 2.43 -6.32
C ASP A 54 -4.18 1.91 -5.49
N GLY A 55 -5.04 2.80 -4.96
CA GLY A 55 -6.24 2.39 -4.22
C GLY A 55 -7.26 1.61 -5.08
N THR A 56 -7.37 1.93 -6.39
CA THR A 56 -8.19 1.15 -7.31
C THR A 56 -7.62 -0.25 -7.50
N LEU A 57 -6.30 -0.33 -7.68
CA LEU A 57 -5.60 -1.60 -7.83
C LEU A 57 -5.67 -2.43 -6.53
N ASN A 58 -5.54 -1.80 -5.36
CA ASN A 58 -5.70 -2.47 -4.07
C ASN A 58 -7.10 -3.10 -3.91
N ARG A 59 -8.17 -2.38 -4.25
CA ARG A 59 -9.53 -2.94 -4.24
C ARG A 59 -9.67 -4.10 -5.20
N PHE A 60 -9.12 -3.99 -6.40
CA PHE A 60 -9.14 -5.05 -7.40
C PHE A 60 -8.48 -6.33 -6.86
N ILE A 61 -7.26 -6.27 -6.36
CA ILE A 61 -6.53 -7.45 -5.86
C ILE A 61 -7.21 -8.10 -4.65
N ASN A 62 -7.82 -7.31 -3.76
CA ASN A 62 -8.55 -7.84 -2.61
C ASN A 62 -9.92 -8.40 -3.00
N PHE A 63 -10.58 -7.84 -4.00
CA PHE A 63 -11.82 -8.39 -4.58
C PHE A 63 -11.56 -9.72 -5.28
N VAL A 64 -10.55 -9.77 -6.17
CA VAL A 64 -10.19 -11.01 -6.88
C VAL A 64 -9.73 -12.09 -5.91
N GLY A 65 -8.94 -11.72 -4.93
CA GLY A 65 -8.46 -12.67 -3.92
C GLY A 65 -7.58 -13.76 -4.54
N ASN A 66 -7.94 -15.02 -4.29
CA ASN A 66 -7.26 -16.21 -4.84
C ASN A 66 -7.95 -16.73 -6.13
N ARG A 67 -8.95 -16.04 -6.64
CA ARG A 67 -9.69 -16.48 -7.83
C ARG A 67 -8.80 -16.33 -9.06
N ASP A 68 -8.74 -17.36 -9.87
CA ASP A 68 -8.15 -17.28 -11.19
C ASP A 68 -9.15 -16.60 -12.14
N LEU A 69 -8.76 -15.52 -12.75
CA LEU A 69 -9.58 -14.81 -13.72
C LEU A 69 -9.51 -15.45 -15.12
N GLY A 70 -8.50 -16.29 -15.39
CA GLY A 70 -8.28 -16.90 -16.69
C GLY A 70 -7.88 -15.88 -17.79
N HIS A 71 -7.58 -14.64 -17.43
CA HIS A 71 -7.29 -13.56 -18.35
C HIS A 71 -6.07 -12.77 -17.91
N ASP A 72 -5.34 -12.23 -18.90
CA ASP A 72 -4.29 -11.27 -18.64
C ASP A 72 -4.89 -9.94 -18.16
N VAL A 73 -4.25 -9.36 -17.14
CA VAL A 73 -4.67 -8.11 -16.52
C VAL A 73 -3.71 -7.00 -16.91
N PHE A 74 -4.24 -5.99 -17.56
CA PHE A 74 -3.52 -4.77 -17.89
C PHE A 74 -3.86 -3.66 -16.91
N TYR A 75 -2.93 -2.74 -16.71
CA TYR A 75 -3.11 -1.58 -15.84
C TYR A 75 -2.88 -0.27 -16.58
N CYS A 76 -3.78 0.68 -16.34
CA CYS A 76 -3.64 2.05 -16.80
C CYS A 76 -3.63 2.97 -15.58
N PRO A 77 -2.48 3.60 -15.25
CA PRO A 77 -2.30 4.38 -14.01
C PRO A 77 -2.91 5.78 -14.13
N LEU A 78 -4.20 5.91 -13.85
CA LEU A 78 -4.96 7.17 -13.91
C LEU A 78 -5.24 7.76 -12.51
N GLY A 79 -4.46 7.38 -11.52
CA GLY A 79 -4.52 7.90 -10.15
C GLY A 79 -3.65 9.14 -9.96
N SER A 80 -3.58 9.62 -8.71
CA SER A 80 -2.74 10.78 -8.35
C SER A 80 -1.32 10.38 -7.92
N GLY A 81 -1.13 9.20 -7.33
CA GLY A 81 0.18 8.69 -6.86
C GLY A 81 0.82 7.78 -7.88
N ASN A 82 0.12 6.70 -8.24
CA ASN A 82 0.56 5.66 -9.17
C ASN A 82 1.93 5.04 -8.79
N ASP A 83 2.12 4.81 -7.51
CA ASP A 83 3.38 4.32 -6.94
C ASP A 83 3.78 2.95 -7.50
N PHE A 84 2.79 2.08 -7.77
CA PHE A 84 3.02 0.79 -8.44
C PHE A 84 3.58 0.97 -9.85
N ALA A 85 2.96 1.83 -10.66
CA ALA A 85 3.43 2.11 -12.02
C ALA A 85 4.82 2.76 -11.98
N HIS A 86 5.03 3.72 -11.09
CA HIS A 86 6.32 4.38 -10.90
C HIS A 86 7.43 3.38 -10.56
N ASP A 87 7.15 2.39 -9.71
CA ASP A 87 8.09 1.33 -9.35
C ASP A 87 8.52 0.48 -10.56
N LEU A 88 7.64 0.35 -11.55
CA LEU A 88 7.90 -0.34 -12.83
C LEU A 88 8.45 0.58 -13.92
N GLY A 89 8.74 1.85 -13.61
CA GLY A 89 9.21 2.84 -14.59
C GLY A 89 8.13 3.26 -15.60
N LYS A 90 6.86 3.14 -15.21
CA LYS A 90 5.68 3.50 -16.01
C LYS A 90 5.03 4.78 -15.52
N THR A 91 4.36 5.49 -16.41
CA THR A 91 3.67 6.76 -16.16
C THR A 91 2.23 6.72 -16.65
N ALA A 92 1.46 7.77 -16.39
CA ALA A 92 0.09 7.91 -16.89
C ALA A 92 0.02 8.14 -18.42
N ASP A 93 1.14 8.46 -19.05
CA ASP A 93 1.22 8.67 -20.50
C ASP A 93 1.55 7.39 -21.28
N ASP A 94 1.91 6.31 -20.57
CA ASP A 94 2.15 5.00 -21.18
C ASP A 94 0.82 4.33 -21.55
N GLU A 95 0.85 3.50 -22.60
CA GLU A 95 -0.26 2.61 -22.92
C GLU A 95 -0.51 1.62 -21.77
N PRO A 96 -1.72 1.05 -21.65
CA PRO A 96 -1.99 0.00 -20.68
C PRO A 96 -0.96 -1.13 -20.78
N PHE A 97 -0.35 -1.50 -19.68
CA PHE A 97 0.71 -2.51 -19.62
C PHE A 97 0.30 -3.71 -18.77
N ASP A 98 0.81 -4.88 -19.15
CA ASP A 98 0.52 -6.14 -18.50
C ASP A 98 1.07 -6.17 -17.07
N ILE A 99 0.21 -6.53 -16.11
CA ILE A 99 0.54 -6.69 -14.70
C ILE A 99 0.23 -8.08 -14.16
N THR A 100 -0.15 -9.02 -15.01
CA THR A 100 -0.63 -10.37 -14.65
C THR A 100 0.34 -11.08 -13.71
N GLU A 101 1.63 -11.06 -14.02
CA GLU A 101 2.65 -11.72 -13.19
C GLU A 101 2.81 -11.07 -11.80
N TYR A 102 2.58 -9.76 -11.69
CA TYR A 102 2.65 -9.06 -10.40
C TYR A 102 1.47 -9.39 -9.47
N LEU A 103 0.37 -9.91 -10.02
CA LEU A 103 -0.82 -10.26 -9.25
C LEU A 103 -0.78 -11.69 -8.69
N LYS A 104 0.06 -12.55 -9.24
CA LYS A 104 0.13 -13.97 -8.85
C LYS A 104 0.73 -14.21 -7.46
N ASN A 105 1.66 -13.37 -7.05
CA ASN A 105 2.52 -13.57 -5.88
C ASN A 105 2.47 -12.41 -4.88
N LEU A 106 1.25 -11.94 -4.60
CA LEU A 106 1.05 -10.83 -3.68
C LEU A 106 1.26 -11.24 -2.23
N PRO A 107 1.95 -10.38 -1.45
CA PRO A 107 2.05 -10.55 -0.01
C PRO A 107 0.71 -10.28 0.66
N THR A 108 0.60 -10.74 1.89
CA THR A 108 -0.56 -10.54 2.75
C THR A 108 -0.20 -9.79 4.03
N VAL A 109 -1.19 -9.12 4.61
CA VAL A 109 -1.09 -8.54 5.95
C VAL A 109 -2.29 -9.00 6.78
N CYS A 110 -1.99 -9.54 7.97
CA CYS A 110 -2.99 -9.83 8.99
C CYS A 110 -3.03 -8.67 10.00
N VAL A 111 -4.20 -8.07 10.15
CA VAL A 111 -4.44 -6.98 11.11
C VAL A 111 -5.84 -7.09 11.68
N LYS A 112 -5.99 -7.01 13.01
CA LYS A 112 -7.28 -7.16 13.71
C LYS A 112 -8.09 -8.39 13.30
N GLY A 113 -7.40 -9.51 13.03
CA GLY A 113 -8.02 -10.77 12.63
C GLY A 113 -8.46 -10.85 11.17
N ASN A 114 -8.27 -9.80 10.38
CA ASN A 114 -8.54 -9.80 8.94
C ASN A 114 -7.22 -9.89 8.16
N THR A 115 -7.28 -10.55 7.00
CA THR A 115 -6.15 -10.66 6.08
C THR A 115 -6.46 -9.92 4.79
N TYR A 116 -5.53 -9.05 4.38
CA TYR A 116 -5.60 -8.28 3.14
C TYR A 116 -4.38 -8.56 2.28
N ARG A 117 -4.52 -8.43 0.97
CA ARG A 117 -3.39 -8.34 0.04
C ARG A 117 -2.95 -6.90 -0.11
N PHE A 118 -1.68 -6.70 -0.38
CA PHE A 118 -1.16 -5.39 -0.74
C PHE A 118 -0.16 -5.49 -1.89
N ILE A 119 -0.10 -4.44 -2.69
CA ILE A 119 0.76 -4.40 -3.88
C ILE A 119 2.01 -3.56 -3.66
N ASN A 120 1.91 -2.43 -2.97
CA ASN A 120 3.02 -1.52 -2.69
C ASN A 120 3.55 -1.70 -1.28
N GLY A 121 2.74 -1.43 -0.28
CA GLY A 121 3.20 -1.50 1.10
C GLY A 121 2.17 -1.10 2.15
N ILE A 122 2.61 -1.26 3.38
CA ILE A 122 1.87 -0.94 4.60
C ILE A 122 2.60 0.22 5.26
N GLY A 123 1.89 1.30 5.58
CA GLY A 123 2.43 2.42 6.35
C GLY A 123 1.94 2.38 7.78
N TYR A 124 2.86 2.48 8.75
CA TYR A 124 2.54 2.49 10.17
C TYR A 124 3.30 3.61 10.87
N GLY A 125 2.59 4.35 11.71
CA GLY A 125 3.13 5.54 12.34
C GLY A 125 2.58 6.83 11.72
N ILE A 126 3.47 7.76 11.33
CA ILE A 126 3.04 9.04 10.73
C ILE A 126 2.26 8.85 9.42
N ASP A 127 2.50 7.77 8.69
CA ASP A 127 1.77 7.45 7.45
C ASP A 127 0.30 7.18 7.72
N GLY A 128 0.02 6.28 8.66
CA GLY A 128 -1.35 6.00 9.06
C GLY A 128 -2.06 7.26 9.56
N TYR A 129 -1.36 8.11 10.32
CA TYR A 129 -1.87 9.42 10.72
C TYR A 129 -2.21 10.31 9.51
N CYS A 130 -1.34 10.33 8.50
CA CYS A 130 -1.59 11.11 7.28
C CYS A 130 -2.83 10.63 6.53
N CYS A 131 -3.02 9.32 6.42
CA CYS A 131 -4.19 8.73 5.79
C CYS A 131 -5.47 9.03 6.60
N GLU A 132 -5.45 8.85 7.92
CA GLU A 132 -6.57 9.20 8.80
C GLU A 132 -7.02 10.66 8.65
N VAL A 133 -6.06 11.60 8.66
CA VAL A 133 -6.35 13.03 8.45
C VAL A 133 -6.87 13.28 7.03
N GLY A 134 -6.27 12.65 6.03
CA GLY A 134 -6.71 12.74 4.64
C GLY A 134 -8.13 12.25 4.44
N ASP A 135 -8.51 11.13 5.04
CA ASP A 135 -9.87 10.58 4.97
C ASP A 135 -10.89 11.52 5.62
N LYS A 136 -10.54 12.08 6.78
CA LYS A 136 -11.39 13.10 7.42
C LYS A 136 -11.60 14.31 6.50
N MET A 137 -10.53 14.81 5.88
CA MET A 137 -10.61 15.94 4.95
C MET A 137 -11.46 15.61 3.72
N ARG A 138 -11.39 14.38 3.18
CA ARG A 138 -12.27 13.92 2.10
C ARG A 138 -13.73 13.86 2.55
N GLY A 139 -13.99 13.36 3.74
CA GLY A 139 -15.33 13.35 4.34
C GLY A 139 -15.91 14.76 4.52
N GLU A 140 -15.07 15.79 4.72
CA GLU A 140 -15.42 17.20 4.75
C GLU A 140 -15.55 17.85 3.35
N GLY A 141 -15.41 17.06 2.26
CA GLY A 141 -15.60 17.50 0.88
C GLY A 141 -14.35 18.12 0.22
N LYS A 142 -13.17 18.03 0.85
CA LYS A 142 -11.90 18.49 0.25
C LYS A 142 -11.42 17.51 -0.81
N LYS A 143 -11.13 17.99 -2.01
CA LYS A 143 -10.69 17.16 -3.15
C LYS A 143 -9.17 17.08 -3.25
N ASP A 144 -8.48 18.19 -3.00
CA ASP A 144 -7.02 18.26 -3.09
C ASP A 144 -6.39 18.16 -1.69
N ILE A 145 -5.80 16.99 -1.39
CA ILE A 145 -5.20 16.70 -0.10
C ILE A 145 -3.69 16.73 -0.23
N ASN A 146 -3.07 17.67 0.47
CA ASN A 146 -1.61 17.79 0.53
C ASN A 146 -1.05 16.89 1.66
N TYR A 147 -0.76 15.63 1.34
CA TYR A 147 -0.22 14.67 2.29
C TYR A 147 1.14 15.07 2.87
N ALA A 148 2.02 15.69 2.06
CA ALA A 148 3.29 16.21 2.55
C ALA A 148 3.09 17.30 3.61
N GLY A 149 2.15 18.21 3.38
CA GLY A 149 1.77 19.24 4.35
C GLY A 149 1.16 18.65 5.64
N ILE A 150 0.37 17.59 5.53
CA ILE A 150 -0.18 16.86 6.69
C ILE A 150 0.96 16.20 7.47
N ALA A 151 1.90 15.54 6.80
CA ALA A 151 3.06 14.89 7.43
C ALA A 151 3.92 15.90 8.18
N ILE A 152 4.26 17.04 7.57
CA ILE A 152 5.06 18.09 8.21
C ILE A 152 4.34 18.66 9.43
N LYS A 153 3.05 19.01 9.32
CA LYS A 153 2.26 19.50 10.47
C LYS A 153 2.12 18.42 11.55
N GLY A 154 1.91 17.16 11.13
CA GLY A 154 1.86 16.01 12.04
C GLY A 154 3.14 15.90 12.84
N LEU A 155 4.29 15.83 12.20
CA LEU A 155 5.60 15.73 12.84
C LEU A 155 5.87 16.90 13.79
N LEU A 156 5.48 18.12 13.42
CA LEU A 156 5.71 19.30 14.24
C LEU A 156 4.82 19.36 15.48
N PHE A 157 3.51 19.11 15.32
CA PHE A 157 2.54 19.53 16.33
C PHE A 157 1.67 18.40 16.90
N HIS A 158 1.37 17.37 16.12
CA HIS A 158 0.31 16.43 16.47
C HIS A 158 0.80 15.00 16.73
N TYR A 159 1.76 14.52 15.95
CA TYR A 159 2.25 13.16 16.07
C TYR A 159 3.36 13.03 17.12
N LYS A 160 3.26 12.01 17.96
CA LYS A 160 4.31 11.63 18.92
C LYS A 160 4.81 10.24 18.55
N PRO A 161 6.15 10.05 18.51
CA PRO A 161 6.71 8.73 18.26
C PRO A 161 6.35 7.78 19.40
N THR A 162 6.27 6.50 19.07
CA THR A 162 5.98 5.41 19.99
C THR A 162 7.15 4.42 19.99
N ASN A 163 7.21 3.51 20.96
CA ASN A 163 8.19 2.43 20.87
C ASN A 163 7.59 1.30 20.05
N ALA A 164 8.44 0.53 19.41
CA ALA A 164 8.04 -0.59 18.60
C ALA A 164 8.89 -1.82 18.90
N VAL A 165 8.27 -2.97 18.77
CA VAL A 165 8.92 -4.26 18.62
C VAL A 165 8.71 -4.72 17.19
N VAL A 166 9.77 -5.10 16.51
CA VAL A 166 9.72 -5.64 15.15
C VAL A 166 10.31 -7.03 15.17
N THR A 167 9.52 -8.02 14.78
CA THR A 167 9.98 -9.41 14.65
C THR A 167 10.08 -9.76 13.18
N VAL A 168 11.28 -10.11 12.72
CA VAL A 168 11.57 -10.51 11.35
C VAL A 168 12.02 -11.95 11.34
N ASP A 169 11.25 -12.84 10.70
CA ASP A 169 11.53 -14.27 10.63
C ASP A 169 11.86 -14.91 11.99
N GLY A 170 11.14 -14.47 13.04
CA GLY A 170 11.31 -14.93 14.43
C GLY A 170 12.39 -14.17 15.22
N VAL A 171 13.19 -13.30 14.59
CA VAL A 171 14.19 -12.49 15.29
C VAL A 171 13.59 -11.18 15.75
N ARG A 172 13.64 -10.92 17.05
CA ARG A 172 13.03 -9.76 17.72
C ARG A 172 14.00 -8.59 17.80
N HIS A 173 13.52 -7.41 17.41
CA HIS A 173 14.24 -6.13 17.47
C HIS A 173 13.40 -5.10 18.23
N GLU A 174 14.01 -4.31 19.10
CA GLU A 174 13.33 -3.27 19.88
C GLU A 174 13.79 -1.88 19.44
N PHE A 175 12.84 -0.99 19.20
CA PHE A 175 13.10 0.37 18.77
C PHE A 175 12.37 1.38 19.68
N LYS A 176 13.06 2.45 20.04
CA LYS A 176 12.49 3.55 20.82
C LYS A 176 12.24 4.76 19.93
N LYS A 177 11.16 5.50 20.22
CA LYS A 177 10.80 6.73 19.49
C LYS A 177 10.69 6.49 17.98
N VAL A 178 9.87 5.53 17.58
CA VAL A 178 9.58 5.22 16.17
C VAL A 178 8.57 6.22 15.63
N TRP A 179 8.98 6.94 14.59
CA TRP A 179 8.15 7.89 13.87
C TRP A 179 7.40 7.23 12.72
N LEU A 180 8.02 6.24 12.09
CA LEU A 180 7.58 5.63 10.85
C LEU A 180 8.10 4.19 10.80
N ALA A 181 7.24 3.25 10.43
CA ALA A 181 7.57 1.84 10.28
C ALA A 181 6.80 1.20 9.10
N PRO A 182 7.08 1.60 7.83
CA PRO A 182 6.47 0.97 6.68
C PRO A 182 7.06 -0.42 6.44
N THR A 183 6.22 -1.34 5.93
CA THR A 183 6.64 -2.64 5.40
C THR A 183 6.26 -2.71 3.92
N MET A 184 7.24 -2.95 3.07
CA MET A 184 7.16 -2.74 1.63
C MET A 184 7.31 -4.04 0.83
N ASN A 185 6.51 -4.16 -0.24
CA ASN A 185 6.68 -5.12 -1.33
C ASN A 185 7.30 -4.47 -2.57
N GLY A 186 7.00 -3.20 -2.82
CA GLY A 186 7.66 -2.35 -3.81
C GLY A 186 8.58 -1.33 -3.15
N ARG A 187 9.24 -0.47 -3.95
CA ARG A 187 10.10 0.61 -3.45
C ARG A 187 9.32 1.85 -3.05
N PHE A 188 8.18 2.11 -3.71
CA PHE A 188 7.44 3.37 -3.62
C PHE A 188 6.08 3.21 -2.96
N TYR A 189 5.66 4.24 -2.23
CA TYR A 189 4.32 4.40 -1.68
C TYR A 189 4.04 5.88 -1.35
N GLY A 190 2.78 6.22 -1.08
CA GLY A 190 2.39 7.55 -0.57
C GLY A 190 2.68 8.71 -1.51
N GLY A 191 2.73 8.45 -2.83
CA GLY A 191 2.96 9.46 -3.86
C GLY A 191 4.44 9.76 -4.09
N GLY A 192 5.27 8.73 -4.20
CA GLY A 192 6.68 8.83 -4.59
C GLY A 192 7.68 8.75 -3.45
N MET A 193 7.27 8.49 -2.21
CA MET A 193 8.23 8.17 -1.14
C MET A 193 8.84 6.79 -1.40
N MET A 194 10.14 6.66 -1.16
CA MET A 194 10.94 5.44 -1.39
C MET A 194 11.58 4.95 -0.09
N PRO A 195 10.80 4.37 0.86
CA PRO A 195 11.30 4.01 2.19
C PRO A 195 12.33 2.88 2.18
N THR A 196 12.24 1.97 1.21
CA THR A 196 13.14 0.82 1.07
C THR A 196 13.69 0.75 -0.36
N PRO A 197 14.70 1.58 -0.70
CA PRO A 197 15.18 1.74 -2.07
C PRO A 197 15.72 0.44 -2.71
N GLU A 198 16.21 -0.49 -1.89
CA GLU A 198 16.76 -1.78 -2.35
C GLU A 198 15.70 -2.90 -2.42
N GLN A 199 14.43 -2.60 -2.10
CA GLN A 199 13.37 -3.61 -2.16
C GLN A 199 13.18 -4.13 -3.60
N VAL A 200 13.11 -5.44 -3.73
CA VAL A 200 12.79 -6.12 -4.99
C VAL A 200 11.35 -6.63 -4.94
N ARG A 201 10.49 -6.05 -5.76
CA ARG A 201 9.07 -6.43 -5.86
C ARG A 201 8.94 -7.92 -6.19
N ASN A 202 8.08 -8.60 -5.44
CA ASN A 202 7.83 -10.04 -5.58
C ASN A 202 9.10 -10.92 -5.46
N GLY A 203 10.15 -10.42 -4.82
CA GLY A 203 11.41 -11.13 -4.57
C GLY A 203 11.35 -12.20 -3.47
N GLY A 204 10.14 -12.52 -2.98
CA GLY A 204 9.92 -13.52 -1.93
C GLY A 204 10.28 -13.04 -0.52
N LYS A 205 10.58 -11.76 -0.36
CA LYS A 205 10.82 -11.08 0.92
C LYS A 205 10.20 -9.69 0.92
N LEU A 206 9.96 -9.18 2.12
CA LEU A 206 9.51 -7.82 2.39
C LEU A 206 10.63 -7.06 3.09
N SER A 207 10.64 -5.74 2.94
CA SER A 207 11.53 -4.87 3.71
C SER A 207 10.71 -3.95 4.60
N THR A 208 11.11 -3.82 5.87
CA THR A 208 10.56 -2.80 6.77
C THR A 208 11.62 -1.78 7.13
N MET A 209 11.25 -0.51 7.08
CA MET A 209 12.11 0.60 7.46
C MET A 209 11.62 1.20 8.77
N LEU A 210 12.52 1.38 9.72
CA LEU A 210 12.24 2.03 11.00
C LEU A 210 12.94 3.39 11.03
N PHE A 211 12.15 4.46 11.13
CA PHE A 211 12.69 5.78 11.44
C PHE A 211 12.51 6.03 12.94
N HIS A 212 13.59 5.96 13.70
CA HIS A 212 13.54 5.85 15.15
C HIS A 212 14.63 6.67 15.88
N GLY A 213 14.53 6.77 17.20
CA GLY A 213 15.57 7.33 18.07
C GLY A 213 15.84 8.83 17.92
N SER A 214 15.34 9.47 16.88
CA SER A 214 15.61 10.88 16.58
C SER A 214 14.61 11.83 17.27
N GLY A 215 15.04 13.08 17.47
CA GLY A 215 14.17 14.17 17.87
C GLY A 215 13.45 14.80 16.65
N LYS A 216 12.38 15.56 16.90
CA LYS A 216 11.54 16.19 15.86
C LYS A 216 12.33 16.94 14.79
N ILE A 217 13.28 17.79 15.20
CA ILE A 217 14.05 18.64 14.27
C ILE A 217 14.88 17.77 13.33
N LYS A 218 15.56 16.75 13.86
CA LYS A 218 16.37 15.83 13.06
C LYS A 218 15.47 15.02 12.11
N THR A 219 14.34 14.52 12.59
CA THR A 219 13.36 13.80 11.76
C THR A 219 12.89 14.67 10.60
N LEU A 220 12.50 15.91 10.86
CA LEU A 220 12.05 16.86 9.82
C LEU A 220 13.14 17.20 8.79
N ALA A 221 14.38 17.30 9.23
CA ALA A 221 15.51 17.58 8.33
C ALA A 221 15.82 16.41 7.39
N ILE A 222 15.67 15.17 7.88
CA ILE A 222 15.96 13.96 7.11
C ILE A 222 14.75 13.49 6.27
N PHE A 223 13.52 13.68 6.76
CA PHE A 223 12.31 13.17 6.13
C PHE A 223 12.18 13.46 4.63
N PRO A 224 12.49 14.66 4.10
CA PRO A 224 12.42 14.92 2.66
C PRO A 224 13.34 14.01 1.81
N SER A 225 14.42 13.49 2.38
CA SER A 225 15.35 12.60 1.66
C SER A 225 14.75 11.22 1.35
N ILE A 226 13.58 10.89 1.95
CA ILE A 226 12.85 9.64 1.66
C ILE A 226 12.39 9.57 0.19
N PHE A 227 12.11 10.71 -0.44
CA PHE A 227 11.72 10.77 -1.85
C PHE A 227 12.87 10.40 -2.81
N LYS A 228 14.10 10.42 -2.32
CA LYS A 228 15.30 10.04 -3.07
C LYS A 228 15.92 8.72 -2.56
N GLY A 229 15.32 8.10 -1.54
CA GLY A 229 15.89 6.93 -0.88
C GLY A 229 17.17 7.21 -0.09
N GLU A 230 17.54 8.49 0.11
CA GLU A 230 18.81 8.84 0.76
C GLU A 230 18.76 8.80 2.29
N HIS A 231 17.55 8.76 2.87
CA HIS A 231 17.35 8.64 4.32
C HIS A 231 18.00 7.38 4.91
N VAL A 232 18.16 6.30 4.14
CA VAL A 232 18.82 5.05 4.59
C VAL A 232 20.30 5.22 4.94
N LYS A 233 20.93 6.34 4.49
CA LYS A 233 22.31 6.68 4.85
C LYS A 233 22.44 7.14 6.32
N HIS A 234 21.33 7.50 6.96
CA HIS A 234 21.28 7.95 8.37
C HIS A 234 21.09 6.76 9.33
N THR A 235 22.07 5.85 9.35
CA THR A 235 22.03 4.57 10.09
C THR A 235 21.89 4.72 11.62
N ASP A 236 22.10 5.91 12.15
CA ASP A 236 21.91 6.24 13.56
C ASP A 236 20.42 6.45 13.94
N CYS A 237 19.54 6.59 12.95
CA CYS A 237 18.09 6.78 13.17
C CYS A 237 17.20 6.12 12.11
N VAL A 238 17.78 5.46 11.11
CA VAL A 238 17.06 4.68 10.11
C VAL A 238 17.65 3.29 10.06
N THR A 239 16.79 2.28 10.22
CA THR A 239 17.14 0.87 10.11
C THR A 239 16.22 0.21 9.09
N VAL A 240 16.78 -0.57 8.18
CA VAL A 240 16.01 -1.39 7.23
C VAL A 240 16.25 -2.87 7.60
N LEU A 241 15.18 -3.62 7.74
CA LEU A 241 15.20 -5.06 7.99
C LEU A 241 14.45 -5.77 6.86
N GLU A 242 14.91 -6.95 6.48
CA GLU A 242 14.36 -7.73 5.39
C GLU A 242 14.04 -9.15 5.86
N GLY A 243 12.88 -9.68 5.49
CA GLY A 243 12.48 -11.05 5.82
C GLY A 243 11.20 -11.49 5.10
N LYS A 244 10.83 -12.74 5.32
CA LYS A 244 9.61 -13.33 4.76
C LYS A 244 8.38 -13.02 5.59
N THR A 245 8.53 -12.95 6.89
CA THR A 245 7.46 -12.65 7.84
C THR A 245 7.92 -11.51 8.74
N ILE A 246 7.18 -10.42 8.76
CA ILE A 246 7.48 -9.21 9.53
C ILE A 246 6.27 -8.85 10.39
N THR A 247 6.46 -8.89 11.70
CA THR A 247 5.48 -8.39 12.67
C THR A 247 5.97 -7.07 13.24
N VAL A 248 5.10 -6.06 13.23
CA VAL A 248 5.36 -4.75 13.87
C VAL A 248 4.33 -4.50 14.95
N GLU A 249 4.81 -4.25 16.16
CA GLU A 249 4.00 -3.99 17.35
C GLU A 249 4.36 -2.61 17.90
N PHE A 250 3.37 -1.74 18.08
CA PHE A 250 3.53 -0.46 18.77
C PHE A 250 2.99 -0.54 20.20
N ASP A 251 3.61 0.18 21.12
CA ASP A 251 3.17 0.25 22.52
C ASP A 251 1.87 1.04 22.72
N SER A 252 1.35 1.66 21.67
CA SER A 252 0.07 2.37 21.70
C SER A 252 -0.64 2.31 20.35
N PRO A 253 -2.00 2.28 20.33
CA PRO A 253 -2.75 2.20 19.08
C PRO A 253 -2.46 3.37 18.14
N ARG A 254 -2.29 3.07 16.86
CA ARG A 254 -2.10 4.03 15.76
C ARG A 254 -2.97 3.65 14.57
N ALA A 255 -3.18 4.60 13.69
CA ALA A 255 -3.70 4.31 12.36
C ALA A 255 -2.63 3.59 11.53
N LEU A 256 -3.07 2.66 10.71
CA LEU A 256 -2.27 1.92 9.72
C LEU A 256 -2.89 2.17 8.36
N GLN A 257 -2.09 2.22 7.31
CA GLN A 257 -2.58 2.23 5.93
C GLN A 257 -2.07 1.00 5.18
N ILE A 258 -2.88 0.44 4.29
CA ILE A 258 -2.56 -0.66 3.38
C ILE A 258 -2.81 -0.15 1.97
N ASP A 259 -1.77 0.12 1.17
CA ASP A 259 -1.86 0.75 -0.16
C ASP A 259 -2.79 1.99 -0.19
N GLY A 260 -2.82 2.76 0.90
CA GLY A 260 -3.65 3.96 1.05
C GLY A 260 -5.00 3.77 1.76
N GLU A 261 -5.46 2.54 2.00
CA GLU A 261 -6.68 2.26 2.78
C GLU A 261 -6.38 2.26 4.28
N THR A 262 -7.14 3.03 5.07
CA THR A 262 -6.85 3.27 6.50
C THR A 262 -7.51 2.23 7.41
N VAL A 263 -6.75 1.69 8.35
CA VAL A 263 -7.24 0.86 9.46
C VAL A 263 -6.92 1.57 10.78
N LEU A 264 -7.95 1.93 11.55
CA LEU A 264 -7.81 2.67 12.79
C LEU A 264 -7.53 1.77 14.00
N GLY A 265 -6.84 2.32 15.02
CA GLY A 265 -6.67 1.69 16.32
C GLY A 265 -5.88 0.37 16.26
N VAL A 266 -4.83 0.32 15.45
CA VAL A 266 -3.94 -0.83 15.30
C VAL A 266 -2.80 -0.75 16.32
N THR A 267 -2.53 -1.85 17.00
CA THR A 267 -1.36 -2.02 17.88
C THR A 267 -0.33 -2.95 17.27
N SER A 268 -0.76 -3.86 16.39
CA SER A 268 0.11 -4.86 15.76
C SER A 268 -0.43 -5.29 14.40
N TYR A 269 0.47 -5.63 13.49
CA TYR A 269 0.16 -6.35 12.26
C TYR A 269 1.28 -7.34 11.93
N THR A 270 0.96 -8.35 11.14
CA THR A 270 1.94 -9.28 10.57
C THR A 270 1.81 -9.28 9.05
N ALA A 271 2.89 -8.90 8.38
CA ALA A 271 3.02 -8.98 6.93
C ALA A 271 3.78 -10.25 6.54
N THR A 272 3.31 -10.94 5.51
CA THR A 272 3.89 -12.21 5.04
C THR A 272 4.11 -12.13 3.54
N ALA A 273 5.35 -12.37 3.10
CA ALA A 273 5.69 -12.48 1.69
C ALA A 273 5.03 -13.73 1.09
N PHE A 274 4.77 -13.70 -0.21
CA PHE A 274 4.24 -14.87 -0.90
C PHE A 274 5.17 -16.09 -0.75
N GLY A 275 4.56 -17.26 -0.51
CA GLY A 275 5.29 -18.53 -0.35
C GLY A 275 5.97 -18.72 1.01
N ALA A 276 5.87 -17.77 1.94
CA ALA A 276 6.17 -18.02 3.35
C ALA A 276 5.02 -18.79 4.00
N ASN A 277 5.35 -19.77 4.85
CA ASN A 277 4.33 -20.45 5.64
C ASN A 277 3.64 -19.42 6.55
N GLU A 278 2.31 -19.31 6.49
CA GLU A 278 1.57 -18.51 7.46
C GLU A 278 1.91 -19.04 8.87
N PRO A 279 2.18 -18.15 9.86
CA PRO A 279 2.32 -18.62 11.23
C PRO A 279 1.04 -19.34 11.64
N ALA A 280 1.17 -20.53 12.22
CA ALA A 280 0.03 -21.33 12.67
C ALA A 280 -0.88 -20.43 13.52
N LYS A 281 -2.17 -20.35 13.16
CA LYS A 281 -3.17 -19.67 13.99
C LYS A 281 -3.08 -20.26 15.38
N GLU A 282 -2.69 -19.49 16.38
CA GLU A 282 -2.83 -19.89 17.77
C GLU A 282 -4.29 -20.28 17.97
N ALA A 283 -4.51 -21.55 18.24
CA ALA A 283 -5.82 -22.07 18.57
C ALA A 283 -6.33 -21.31 19.80
N ALA A 284 -7.41 -20.55 19.63
CA ALA A 284 -8.12 -19.96 20.74
C ALA A 284 -8.48 -21.09 21.68
N THR A 285 -7.75 -21.20 22.80
CA THR A 285 -8.07 -22.13 23.89
C THR A 285 -9.37 -21.60 24.49
N THR A 286 -10.48 -22.19 24.08
CA THR A 286 -11.73 -22.08 24.81
C THR A 286 -11.52 -22.78 26.14
N ALA A 287 -11.20 -22.00 27.16
CA ALA A 287 -11.40 -22.44 28.53
C ALA A 287 -12.91 -22.46 28.78
N ALA A 288 -13.50 -23.65 28.65
CA ALA A 288 -14.74 -23.98 29.28
C ALA A 288 -14.38 -24.47 30.70
N GLU A 289 -14.79 -23.69 31.70
CA GLU A 289 -15.31 -24.17 33.00
C GLU A 289 -15.82 -22.95 33.77
#